data_f20082fb6c2d29e895134adc1b0cd911
#
_entry.id   f20082fb6c2d29e895134adc1b0cd911
#
_cell.length_a   1.000
_cell.length_b   1.000
_cell.length_c   1.000
_cell.angle_alpha   90.00
_cell.angle_beta   90.00
_cell.angle_gamma   90.00
#
_symmetry.space_group_name_H-M   'P 1'
#
loop_
_entity.id
_entity.type
_entity.pdbx_description
1 polymer ?
#
loop_
_entity_poly.entity_id
_entity_poly.type
_entity_poly.pdbx_seq_one_letter_code
_entity_poly.pdbx_strand_id
1 'polypeptide(L)'
;MNKDSMSPMCFLDVEHYVVSHNEFGENGFDNSKLDKASSESLLQGLKNNGLEGEDDRALEVILSMGKDKFMSYAKLYSIENALGELVFIPGTTLDRIIDDILFNNDLCGELSISLSFFRNNLEPKLGESISTWAEENDWSGIISEHSINYMNREKLAKASFEAIWMDYDMTFPREVARIIANEYGMDEYHFSQWLNIASYVSGLAQFRNKLVDHVFLDEMECPKNLVSRFPLWNNKVNMIGNLILALDYLNGVEESHFDLSLENKVWGLLDEYPISPARIGFISNNKTNQEAKRA
;
A
#
# COMPACT_ATOMS: atom_id res chain seq x y z
N MET A 1 -42.97 15.86 -2.66
CA MET A 1 -42.21 14.78 -2.03
C MET A 1 -41.62 13.95 -3.16
N ASN A 2 -40.47 14.35 -3.64
CA ASN A 2 -39.74 13.66 -4.71
C ASN A 2 -38.76 12.64 -4.10
N LYS A 3 -39.05 11.39 -4.36
CA LYS A 3 -38.18 10.26 -4.10
C LYS A 3 -37.36 9.94 -5.35
N ASP A 4 -36.48 10.80 -5.78
CA ASP A 4 -35.61 10.50 -6.92
C ASP A 4 -34.38 11.39 -6.84
N SER A 5 -33.38 10.91 -6.12
CA SER A 5 -31.95 11.16 -6.38
C SER A 5 -31.05 10.40 -5.40
N MET A 6 -31.26 9.09 -5.29
CA MET A 6 -30.16 8.22 -4.91
C MET A 6 -29.50 7.81 -6.23
N SER A 7 -28.41 8.48 -6.54
CA SER A 7 -27.43 7.96 -7.49
C SER A 7 -27.03 6.57 -7.00
N PRO A 8 -27.05 5.53 -7.84
CA PRO A 8 -26.51 4.24 -7.45
C PRO A 8 -25.01 4.47 -7.24
N MET A 9 -24.56 4.56 -5.99
CA MET A 9 -23.18 4.26 -5.68
C MET A 9 -22.93 2.89 -6.32
N CYS A 10 -21.97 2.83 -7.22
CA CYS A 10 -21.49 1.59 -7.76
C CYS A 10 -21.23 0.65 -6.58
N PHE A 11 -22.07 -0.38 -6.49
CA PHE A 11 -21.68 -1.60 -5.83
C PHE A 11 -20.40 -2.04 -6.55
N LEU A 12 -19.25 -1.68 -6.03
CA LEU A 12 -18.01 -2.36 -6.34
C LEU A 12 -18.33 -3.83 -6.12
N ASP A 13 -18.18 -4.60 -7.18
CA ASP A 13 -18.47 -6.01 -7.18
C ASP A 13 -17.67 -6.63 -6.03
N VAL A 14 -18.35 -6.87 -4.90
CA VAL A 14 -17.77 -7.51 -3.72
C VAL A 14 -17.16 -8.85 -4.13
N GLU A 15 -17.71 -9.48 -5.18
CA GLU A 15 -17.12 -10.65 -5.81
C GLU A 15 -15.75 -10.37 -6.45
N HIS A 16 -15.52 -9.19 -7.05
CA HIS A 16 -14.21 -8.85 -7.61
C HIS A 16 -13.18 -8.53 -6.52
N TYR A 17 -13.61 -7.90 -5.43
CA TYR A 17 -12.75 -7.64 -4.28
C TYR A 17 -12.41 -8.93 -3.53
N VAL A 18 -13.38 -9.82 -3.36
CA VAL A 18 -13.21 -11.16 -2.77
C VAL A 18 -12.37 -12.07 -3.68
N VAL A 19 -12.51 -11.97 -5.01
CA VAL A 19 -11.70 -12.76 -5.94
C VAL A 19 -10.23 -12.31 -5.93
N SER A 20 -9.95 -11.00 -5.82
CA SER A 20 -8.56 -10.53 -5.68
C SER A 20 -7.95 -10.93 -4.33
N HIS A 21 -8.75 -11.05 -3.26
CA HIS A 21 -8.30 -11.52 -1.95
C HIS A 21 -8.22 -13.05 -1.86
N ASN A 22 -9.10 -13.78 -2.55
CA ASN A 22 -9.06 -15.25 -2.58
C ASN A 22 -7.91 -15.80 -3.44
N GLU A 23 -7.41 -15.04 -4.41
CA GLU A 23 -6.15 -15.42 -5.07
C GLU A 23 -4.95 -15.36 -4.11
N PHE A 24 -5.07 -14.64 -2.98
CA PHE A 24 -4.03 -14.55 -1.94
C PHE A 24 -4.33 -15.39 -0.68
N GLY A 25 -5.54 -15.95 -0.51
CA GLY A 25 -6.03 -16.41 0.80
C GLY A 25 -6.06 -17.90 1.08
N GLU A 26 -6.13 -18.80 0.13
CA GLU A 26 -6.34 -20.23 0.44
C GLU A 26 -5.31 -21.22 -0.12
N ASN A 27 -4.49 -20.83 -1.06
CA ASN A 27 -3.28 -21.57 -1.32
C ASN A 27 -2.25 -21.11 -0.30
N GLY A 28 -2.30 -21.68 0.90
CA GLY A 28 -1.21 -21.59 1.83
C GLY A 28 0.06 -21.77 1.01
N PHE A 29 0.89 -20.71 0.97
CA PHE A 29 2.18 -20.77 0.31
C PHE A 29 2.85 -22.06 0.79
N ASP A 30 2.73 -23.08 0.01
CA ASP A 30 3.69 -24.16 0.06
C ASP A 30 5.01 -23.51 -0.36
N ASN A 31 5.63 -22.83 0.62
CA ASN A 31 7.03 -22.51 0.60
C ASN A 31 7.75 -23.86 0.65
N SER A 32 7.58 -24.67 -0.39
CA SER A 32 8.54 -25.69 -0.75
C SER A 32 9.82 -24.89 -0.93
N LYS A 33 10.60 -24.78 0.16
CA LYS A 33 11.93 -24.18 0.14
C LYS A 33 12.62 -24.86 -1.01
N LEU A 34 12.76 -24.13 -2.13
CA LEU A 34 13.53 -24.61 -3.25
C LEU A 34 14.85 -25.06 -2.64
N ASP A 35 15.21 -26.29 -2.89
CA ASP A 35 16.55 -26.71 -2.55
C ASP A 35 17.56 -25.93 -3.41
N LYS A 36 18.77 -25.87 -2.96
CA LYS A 36 19.84 -25.12 -3.65
C LYS A 36 19.96 -25.55 -5.11
N ALA A 37 19.85 -26.83 -5.41
CA ALA A 37 19.99 -27.41 -6.75
C ALA A 37 18.88 -26.91 -7.70
N SER A 38 17.64 -26.82 -7.21
CA SER A 38 16.50 -26.29 -7.98
C SER A 38 16.66 -24.80 -8.26
N SER A 39 17.21 -24.05 -7.30
CA SER A 39 17.50 -22.60 -7.46
C SER A 39 18.63 -22.35 -8.46
N GLU A 40 19.70 -23.15 -8.42
CA GLU A 40 20.79 -23.12 -9.39
C GLU A 40 20.30 -23.45 -10.80
N SER A 41 19.45 -24.48 -10.94
CA SER A 41 18.83 -24.86 -12.22
C SER A 41 17.95 -23.73 -12.78
N LEU A 42 17.17 -23.06 -11.91
CA LEU A 42 16.37 -21.91 -12.31
C LEU A 42 17.25 -20.77 -12.85
N LEU A 43 18.30 -20.40 -12.12
CA LEU A 43 19.22 -19.32 -12.54
C LEU A 43 19.91 -19.65 -13.86
N GLN A 44 20.34 -20.88 -14.04
CA GLN A 44 20.94 -21.32 -15.31
C GLN A 44 19.94 -21.21 -16.46
N GLY A 45 18.68 -21.57 -16.26
CA GLY A 45 17.61 -21.39 -17.24
C GLY A 45 17.38 -19.92 -17.62
N LEU A 46 17.36 -19.03 -16.61
CA LEU A 46 17.20 -17.59 -16.85
C LEU A 46 18.39 -16.99 -17.60
N LYS A 47 19.62 -17.41 -17.29
CA LYS A 47 20.84 -16.99 -18.00
C LYS A 47 20.84 -17.47 -19.46
N ASN A 48 20.39 -18.68 -19.73
CA ASN A 48 20.25 -19.15 -21.10
C ASN A 48 19.26 -18.31 -21.93
N ASN A 49 18.33 -17.62 -21.25
CA ASN A 49 17.36 -16.72 -21.85
C ASN A 49 17.79 -15.23 -21.83
N GLY A 50 19.08 -14.95 -21.60
CA GLY A 50 19.69 -13.64 -21.75
C GLY A 50 19.83 -12.81 -20.45
N LEU A 51 19.58 -13.42 -19.26
CA LEU A 51 19.85 -12.74 -18.00
C LEU A 51 21.36 -12.75 -17.67
N GLU A 52 21.92 -11.60 -17.35
CA GLU A 52 23.34 -11.46 -17.05
C GLU A 52 23.58 -11.31 -15.54
N GLY A 53 24.77 -11.64 -15.04
CA GLY A 53 25.21 -11.39 -13.65
C GLY A 53 25.73 -12.62 -12.92
N GLU A 54 26.17 -12.40 -11.66
CA GLU A 54 26.70 -13.42 -10.77
C GLU A 54 25.60 -14.12 -9.97
N ASP A 55 25.80 -15.39 -9.63
CA ASP A 55 24.74 -16.25 -9.09
C ASP A 55 24.59 -16.16 -7.56
N ASP A 56 25.66 -15.88 -6.83
CA ASP A 56 25.67 -16.05 -5.37
C ASP A 56 24.59 -15.23 -4.66
N ARG A 57 24.52 -13.92 -4.95
CA ARG A 57 23.52 -13.01 -4.36
C ARG A 57 22.11 -13.38 -4.79
N ALA A 58 21.93 -13.79 -6.05
CA ALA A 58 20.63 -14.21 -6.58
C ALA A 58 20.13 -15.50 -5.94
N LEU A 59 21.02 -16.46 -5.70
CA LEU A 59 20.68 -17.70 -5.00
C LEU A 59 20.19 -17.45 -3.58
N GLU A 60 20.86 -16.58 -2.83
CA GLU A 60 20.43 -16.19 -1.47
C GLU A 60 19.02 -15.58 -1.49
N VAL A 61 18.77 -14.66 -2.43
CA VAL A 61 17.46 -14.02 -2.57
C VAL A 61 16.38 -15.04 -2.96
N ILE A 62 16.62 -15.90 -3.95
CA ILE A 62 15.66 -16.93 -4.36
C ILE A 62 15.35 -17.90 -3.22
N LEU A 63 16.37 -18.34 -2.48
CA LEU A 63 16.20 -19.24 -1.34
C LEU A 63 15.41 -18.59 -0.19
N SER A 64 15.53 -17.27 -0.02
CA SER A 64 14.84 -16.55 1.05
C SER A 64 13.38 -16.25 0.73
N MET A 65 13.06 -15.92 -0.53
CA MET A 65 11.73 -15.45 -0.91
C MET A 65 10.89 -16.44 -1.74
N GLY A 66 11.52 -17.46 -2.29
CA GLY A 66 10.91 -18.45 -3.16
C GLY A 66 10.89 -18.06 -4.65
N LYS A 67 10.78 -19.09 -5.49
CA LYS A 67 10.84 -18.98 -6.96
C LYS A 67 9.78 -18.04 -7.53
N ASP A 68 8.52 -18.21 -7.14
CA ASP A 68 7.41 -17.51 -7.78
C ASP A 68 7.49 -16.02 -7.53
N LYS A 69 7.88 -15.64 -6.32
CA LYS A 69 8.08 -14.25 -5.96
C LYS A 69 9.25 -13.64 -6.72
N PHE A 70 10.40 -14.32 -6.80
CA PHE A 70 11.53 -13.88 -7.63
C PHE A 70 11.12 -13.70 -9.10
N MET A 71 10.40 -14.70 -9.66
CA MET A 71 9.92 -14.65 -11.04
C MET A 71 8.97 -13.51 -11.31
N SER A 72 8.18 -13.07 -10.32
CA SER A 72 7.29 -11.91 -10.48
C SER A 72 8.04 -10.60 -10.75
N TYR A 73 9.28 -10.48 -10.24
CA TYR A 73 10.16 -9.35 -10.56
C TYR A 73 10.93 -9.58 -11.86
N ALA A 74 11.44 -10.78 -12.09
CA ALA A 74 12.17 -11.13 -13.31
C ALA A 74 11.34 -10.88 -14.58
N LYS A 75 10.03 -11.15 -14.53
CA LYS A 75 9.08 -10.88 -15.62
C LYS A 75 8.98 -9.42 -16.02
N LEU A 76 9.28 -8.46 -15.14
CA LEU A 76 9.28 -7.04 -15.49
C LEU A 76 10.34 -6.67 -16.54
N TYR A 77 11.36 -7.49 -16.64
CA TYR A 77 12.53 -7.27 -17.51
C TYR A 77 12.59 -8.24 -18.67
N SER A 78 11.51 -8.95 -18.94
CA SER A 78 11.45 -9.96 -19.99
C SER A 78 10.20 -9.80 -20.85
N ILE A 79 10.25 -10.38 -22.04
CA ILE A 79 9.12 -10.54 -22.93
C ILE A 79 8.90 -12.04 -23.17
N GLU A 80 7.65 -12.45 -23.31
CA GLU A 80 7.33 -13.81 -23.67
C GLU A 80 7.45 -13.99 -25.19
N ASN A 81 8.24 -14.96 -25.63
CA ASN A 81 8.36 -15.27 -27.05
C ASN A 81 7.17 -16.12 -27.55
N ALA A 82 7.13 -16.40 -28.85
CA ALA A 82 6.05 -17.19 -29.45
C ALA A 82 5.93 -18.64 -28.93
N LEU A 83 6.92 -19.13 -28.20
CA LEU A 83 6.95 -20.45 -27.54
C LEU A 83 6.55 -20.41 -26.08
N GLY A 84 6.19 -19.23 -25.55
CA GLY A 84 5.87 -19.04 -24.14
C GLY A 84 7.12 -18.96 -23.22
N GLU A 85 8.31 -18.79 -23.80
CA GLU A 85 9.55 -18.65 -23.01
C GLU A 85 9.84 -17.19 -22.70
N LEU A 86 10.31 -16.90 -21.48
CA LEU A 86 10.75 -15.57 -21.09
C LEU A 86 12.12 -15.28 -21.72
N VAL A 87 12.22 -14.21 -22.48
CA VAL A 87 13.46 -13.68 -23.04
C VAL A 87 13.73 -12.32 -22.41
N PHE A 88 14.88 -12.17 -21.78
CA PHE A 88 15.23 -10.92 -21.10
C PHE A 88 15.59 -9.81 -22.09
N ILE A 89 15.19 -8.60 -21.71
CA ILE A 89 15.58 -7.39 -22.45
C ILE A 89 17.11 -7.25 -22.37
N PRO A 90 17.80 -7.02 -23.51
CA PRO A 90 19.25 -6.88 -23.51
C PRO A 90 19.78 -5.89 -22.46
N GLY A 91 20.80 -6.31 -21.71
CA GLY A 91 21.36 -5.54 -20.60
C GLY A 91 20.62 -5.68 -19.28
N THR A 92 19.64 -6.59 -19.18
CA THR A 92 19.04 -6.95 -17.89
C THR A 92 20.02 -7.78 -17.06
N THR A 93 20.29 -7.32 -15.85
CA THR A 93 21.18 -8.02 -14.92
C THR A 93 20.43 -8.57 -13.72
N LEU A 94 20.97 -9.62 -13.11
CA LEU A 94 20.49 -10.17 -11.84
C LEU A 94 20.47 -9.13 -10.73
N ASP A 95 21.54 -8.29 -10.63
CA ASP A 95 21.62 -7.22 -9.62
C ASP A 95 20.43 -6.26 -9.73
N ARG A 96 20.02 -5.89 -10.93
CA ARG A 96 18.87 -5.00 -11.13
C ARG A 96 17.57 -5.60 -10.60
N ILE A 97 17.35 -6.90 -10.81
CA ILE A 97 16.18 -7.61 -10.28
C ILE A 97 16.25 -7.68 -8.75
N ILE A 98 17.44 -7.96 -8.22
CA ILE A 98 17.68 -8.04 -6.77
C ILE A 98 17.46 -6.68 -6.11
N ASP A 99 17.95 -5.60 -6.71
CA ASP A 99 17.75 -4.25 -6.19
C ASP A 99 16.26 -3.86 -6.15
N ASP A 100 15.47 -4.23 -7.17
CA ASP A 100 14.01 -4.07 -7.14
C ASP A 100 13.36 -4.81 -5.96
N ILE A 101 13.82 -6.03 -5.71
CA ILE A 101 13.30 -6.87 -4.61
C ILE A 101 13.66 -6.26 -3.25
N LEU A 102 14.91 -5.87 -3.05
CA LEU A 102 15.38 -5.31 -1.79
C LEU A 102 14.71 -3.97 -1.52
N PHE A 103 14.69 -3.07 -2.51
CA PHE A 103 13.96 -1.81 -2.42
C PHE A 103 12.50 -2.03 -2.01
N ASN A 104 11.79 -2.95 -2.68
CA ASN A 104 10.41 -3.23 -2.35
C ASN A 104 10.23 -3.77 -0.92
N ASN A 105 11.13 -4.62 -0.45
CA ASN A 105 11.08 -5.14 0.91
C ASN A 105 11.28 -4.03 1.96
N ASP A 106 12.21 -3.11 1.71
CA ASP A 106 12.49 -1.98 2.60
C ASP A 106 11.34 -0.97 2.57
N LEU A 107 10.79 -0.69 1.37
CA LEU A 107 9.58 0.13 1.21
C LEU A 107 8.39 -0.45 1.98
N CYS A 108 8.16 -1.77 1.88
CA CYS A 108 7.12 -2.45 2.65
C CYS A 108 7.36 -2.33 4.17
N GLY A 109 8.62 -2.37 4.61
CA GLY A 109 9.00 -2.19 6.01
C GLY A 109 8.63 -0.79 6.52
N GLU A 110 9.03 0.26 5.81
CA GLU A 110 8.74 1.64 6.19
C GLU A 110 7.23 1.94 6.14
N LEU A 111 6.53 1.44 5.12
CA LEU A 111 5.08 1.56 5.03
C LEU A 111 4.37 0.86 6.19
N SER A 112 4.80 -0.34 6.58
CA SER A 112 4.21 -1.07 7.71
C SER A 112 4.36 -0.30 9.02
N ILE A 113 5.49 0.34 9.24
CA ILE A 113 5.75 1.19 10.41
C ILE A 113 4.79 2.40 10.40
N SER A 114 4.74 3.12 9.26
CA SER A 114 3.92 4.33 9.13
C SER A 114 2.41 4.02 9.23
N LEU A 115 1.95 2.94 8.62
CA LEU A 115 0.57 2.46 8.72
C LEU A 115 0.19 2.04 10.13
N SER A 116 1.10 1.37 10.85
CA SER A 116 0.88 1.02 12.25
C SER A 116 0.76 2.25 13.13
N PHE A 117 1.57 3.29 12.86
CA PHE A 117 1.50 4.56 13.57
C PHE A 117 0.17 5.27 13.29
N PHE A 118 -0.25 5.36 12.03
CA PHE A 118 -1.55 5.91 11.65
C PHE A 118 -2.70 5.18 12.33
N ARG A 119 -2.68 3.85 12.30
CA ARG A 119 -3.68 3.04 12.98
C ARG A 119 -3.77 3.35 14.48
N ASN A 120 -2.63 3.39 15.16
CA ASN A 120 -2.57 3.67 16.60
C ASN A 120 -3.10 5.07 16.95
N ASN A 121 -2.98 6.04 16.04
CA ASN A 121 -3.54 7.38 16.19
C ASN A 121 -5.04 7.42 15.87
N LEU A 122 -5.49 6.61 14.92
CA LEU A 122 -6.89 6.56 14.48
C LEU A 122 -7.80 5.85 15.50
N GLU A 123 -7.35 4.73 16.07
CA GLU A 123 -8.15 3.91 16.98
C GLU A 123 -8.78 4.67 18.16
N PRO A 124 -8.03 5.51 18.92
CA PRO A 124 -8.62 6.29 20.00
C PRO A 124 -9.68 7.28 19.54
N LYS A 125 -9.45 7.94 18.39
CA LYS A 125 -10.38 8.91 17.80
C LYS A 125 -11.69 8.25 17.38
N LEU A 126 -11.61 7.05 16.76
CA LEU A 126 -12.77 6.24 16.42
C LEU A 126 -13.58 5.90 17.67
N GLY A 127 -12.92 5.40 18.70
CA GLY A 127 -13.56 5.00 19.95
C GLY A 127 -14.25 6.19 20.65
N GLU A 128 -13.61 7.34 20.72
CA GLU A 128 -14.16 8.57 21.32
C GLU A 128 -15.35 9.10 20.52
N SER A 129 -15.21 9.26 19.21
CA SER A 129 -16.27 9.79 18.35
C SER A 129 -17.53 8.92 18.38
N ILE A 130 -17.37 7.60 18.34
CA ILE A 130 -18.49 6.66 18.40
C ILE A 130 -19.14 6.67 19.79
N SER A 131 -18.36 6.69 20.86
CA SER A 131 -18.90 6.72 22.22
C SER A 131 -19.70 7.99 22.47
N THR A 132 -19.17 9.16 22.09
CA THR A 132 -19.84 10.45 22.24
C THR A 132 -21.14 10.46 21.46
N TRP A 133 -21.13 10.04 20.21
CA TRP A 133 -22.32 9.99 19.37
C TRP A 133 -23.38 9.02 19.93
N ALA A 134 -22.97 7.84 20.41
CA ALA A 134 -23.87 6.86 20.99
C ALA A 134 -24.56 7.36 22.26
N GLU A 135 -23.86 8.09 23.12
CA GLU A 135 -24.44 8.72 24.32
C GLU A 135 -25.48 9.78 23.96
N GLU A 136 -25.19 10.62 22.93
CA GLU A 136 -26.09 11.70 22.51
C GLU A 136 -27.36 11.20 21.79
N ASN A 137 -27.29 10.05 21.13
CA ASN A 137 -28.34 9.53 20.28
C ASN A 137 -29.09 8.31 20.86
N ASP A 138 -28.89 7.97 22.14
CA ASP A 138 -29.45 6.81 22.81
C ASP A 138 -29.32 5.51 21.96
N TRP A 139 -28.11 5.36 21.40
CA TRP A 139 -27.81 4.29 20.47
C TRP A 139 -27.51 3.00 21.22
N SER A 140 -28.59 2.26 21.54
CA SER A 140 -28.47 0.91 22.12
C SER A 140 -28.08 -0.17 21.09
N GLY A 141 -27.75 0.23 19.97
CA GLY A 141 -27.18 -0.18 18.91
C GLY A 141 -27.12 -1.43 18.12
N ILE A 142 -27.30 -1.33 16.88
CA ILE A 142 -27.03 -2.40 15.92
C ILE A 142 -25.50 -2.47 15.74
N ILE A 143 -24.81 -3.04 16.71
CA ILE A 143 -23.51 -3.62 16.46
C ILE A 143 -23.86 -4.92 15.74
N SER A 144 -23.70 -4.99 14.43
CA SER A 144 -23.81 -6.24 13.72
C SER A 144 -22.84 -7.24 14.37
N GLU A 145 -23.14 -8.52 14.36
CA GLU A 145 -22.27 -9.56 14.92
C GLU A 145 -20.84 -9.51 14.34
N HIS A 146 -20.66 -8.80 13.24
CA HIS A 146 -19.45 -8.66 12.44
C HIS A 146 -18.75 -7.32 12.63
N SER A 147 -19.36 -6.33 13.30
CA SER A 147 -18.77 -5.02 13.52
C SER A 147 -17.78 -5.04 14.68
N ILE A 148 -16.75 -4.22 14.55
CA ILE A 148 -15.78 -4.00 15.63
C ILE A 148 -16.49 -3.34 16.79
N ASN A 149 -16.27 -3.85 18.01
CA ASN A 149 -16.75 -3.16 19.21
C ASN A 149 -15.78 -2.03 19.57
N TYR A 150 -16.03 -0.84 19.03
CA TYR A 150 -15.21 0.36 19.23
C TYR A 150 -15.17 0.85 20.69
N MET A 151 -16.16 0.47 21.50
CA MET A 151 -16.16 0.74 22.93
C MET A 151 -15.24 -0.22 23.72
N ASN A 152 -14.81 -1.30 23.09
CA ASN A 152 -13.87 -2.26 23.66
C ASN A 152 -12.47 -2.09 23.06
N ARG A 153 -11.60 -1.35 23.77
CA ARG A 153 -10.23 -1.07 23.33
C ARG A 153 -9.42 -2.32 22.96
N GLU A 154 -9.63 -3.44 23.67
CA GLU A 154 -8.91 -4.68 23.37
C GLU A 154 -9.34 -5.29 22.04
N LYS A 155 -10.63 -5.24 21.72
CA LYS A 155 -11.14 -5.70 20.41
C LYS A 155 -10.73 -4.77 19.28
N LEU A 156 -10.77 -3.47 19.51
CA LEU A 156 -10.34 -2.47 18.52
C LEU A 156 -8.85 -2.64 18.22
N ALA A 157 -7.99 -2.81 19.19
CA ALA A 157 -6.56 -3.03 19.00
C ALA A 157 -6.22 -4.30 18.20
N LYS A 158 -7.14 -5.26 18.11
CA LYS A 158 -6.99 -6.49 17.32
C LYS A 158 -7.63 -6.39 15.92
N ALA A 159 -8.38 -5.33 15.66
CA ALA A 159 -9.03 -5.15 14.37
C ALA A 159 -8.01 -4.94 13.24
N SER A 160 -8.26 -5.48 12.06
CA SER A 160 -7.46 -5.17 10.89
C SER A 160 -7.80 -3.78 10.34
N PHE A 161 -6.91 -3.18 9.57
CA PHE A 161 -7.20 -1.93 8.85
C PHE A 161 -8.41 -2.06 7.93
N GLU A 162 -8.53 -3.21 7.26
CA GLU A 162 -9.65 -3.53 6.39
C GLU A 162 -10.98 -3.50 7.15
N ALA A 163 -11.04 -4.13 8.32
CA ALA A 163 -12.24 -4.11 9.13
C ALA A 163 -12.59 -2.68 9.61
N ILE A 164 -11.60 -1.86 9.96
CA ILE A 164 -11.80 -0.46 10.32
C ILE A 164 -12.37 0.35 9.14
N TRP A 165 -11.81 0.16 7.94
CA TRP A 165 -12.30 0.83 6.74
C TRP A 165 -13.73 0.40 6.38
N MET A 166 -14.03 -0.90 6.41
CA MET A 166 -15.37 -1.43 6.12
C MET A 166 -16.41 -0.88 7.10
N ASP A 167 -16.08 -0.82 8.39
CA ASP A 167 -16.99 -0.24 9.38
C ASP A 167 -17.17 1.27 9.17
N TYR A 168 -16.10 1.99 8.84
CA TYR A 168 -16.16 3.42 8.55
C TYR A 168 -17.07 3.72 7.36
N ASP A 169 -16.94 2.97 6.29
CA ASP A 169 -17.67 3.21 5.03
C ASP A 169 -19.12 2.69 5.06
N MET A 170 -19.35 1.54 5.70
CA MET A 170 -20.61 0.82 5.61
C MET A 170 -21.46 0.87 6.88
N THR A 171 -20.84 1.01 8.05
CA THR A 171 -21.50 0.78 9.33
C THR A 171 -21.68 2.06 10.14
N PHE A 172 -20.73 2.99 10.03
CA PHE A 172 -20.79 4.20 10.85
C PHE A 172 -21.93 5.13 10.41
N PRO A 173 -22.62 5.76 11.38
CA PRO A 173 -23.47 6.88 11.07
C PRO A 173 -22.68 7.98 10.35
N ARG A 174 -23.28 8.62 9.34
CA ARG A 174 -22.60 9.67 8.56
C ARG A 174 -22.07 10.82 9.42
N GLU A 175 -22.76 11.13 10.52
CA GLU A 175 -22.31 12.14 11.48
C GLU A 175 -20.96 11.76 12.10
N VAL A 176 -20.81 10.51 12.51
CA VAL A 176 -19.55 9.98 13.08
C VAL A 176 -18.46 10.00 12.03
N ALA A 177 -18.72 9.49 10.84
CA ALA A 177 -17.77 9.49 9.74
C ALA A 177 -17.27 10.90 9.42
N ARG A 178 -18.20 11.89 9.39
CA ARG A 178 -17.86 13.30 9.17
C ARG A 178 -17.03 13.90 10.30
N ILE A 179 -17.34 13.60 11.56
CA ILE A 179 -16.56 14.08 12.71
C ILE A 179 -15.11 13.60 12.57
N ILE A 180 -14.92 12.33 12.29
CA ILE A 180 -13.59 11.72 12.14
C ILE A 180 -12.84 12.33 10.96
N ALA A 181 -13.47 12.45 9.79
CA ALA A 181 -12.83 13.06 8.61
C ALA A 181 -12.42 14.53 8.86
N ASN A 182 -13.27 15.29 9.55
CA ASN A 182 -13.00 16.69 9.90
C ASN A 182 -11.79 16.85 10.83
N GLU A 183 -11.50 15.89 11.70
CA GLU A 183 -10.27 15.91 12.53
C GLU A 183 -9.00 15.86 11.69
N TYR A 184 -9.09 15.27 10.51
CA TYR A 184 -8.01 15.25 9.51
C TYR A 184 -8.14 16.37 8.46
N GLY A 185 -9.05 17.34 8.67
CA GLY A 185 -9.25 18.46 7.74
C GLY A 185 -9.79 18.05 6.37
N MET A 186 -10.48 16.91 6.29
CA MET A 186 -11.03 16.35 5.05
C MET A 186 -12.54 16.17 5.14
N ASP A 187 -13.19 15.99 4.00
CA ASP A 187 -14.55 15.45 3.95
C ASP A 187 -14.56 13.90 4.03
N GLU A 188 -15.73 13.34 4.27
CA GLU A 188 -15.95 11.90 4.43
C GLU A 188 -15.47 11.09 3.22
N TYR A 189 -15.69 11.60 2.02
CA TYR A 189 -15.37 10.92 0.78
C TYR A 189 -13.86 10.75 0.61
N HIS A 190 -13.09 11.82 0.73
CA HIS A 190 -11.63 11.75 0.59
C HIS A 190 -11.00 10.93 1.72
N PHE A 191 -11.51 11.06 2.96
CA PHE A 191 -10.98 10.26 4.06
C PHE A 191 -11.24 8.77 3.85
N SER A 192 -12.46 8.38 3.39
CA SER A 192 -12.77 6.99 3.05
C SER A 192 -11.86 6.45 1.95
N GLN A 193 -11.61 7.21 0.87
CA GLN A 193 -10.68 6.80 -0.17
C GLN A 193 -9.27 6.56 0.38
N TRP A 194 -8.75 7.47 1.19
CA TRP A 194 -7.40 7.34 1.74
C TRP A 194 -7.30 6.16 2.70
N LEU A 195 -8.33 5.94 3.52
CA LEU A 195 -8.41 4.80 4.43
C LEU A 195 -8.49 3.47 3.67
N ASN A 196 -9.24 3.42 2.57
CA ASN A 196 -9.34 2.25 1.70
C ASN A 196 -7.97 1.87 1.13
N ILE A 197 -7.27 2.82 0.50
CA ILE A 197 -5.94 2.56 -0.06
C ILE A 197 -4.94 2.19 1.04
N ALA A 198 -4.99 2.84 2.20
CA ALA A 198 -4.14 2.48 3.35
C ALA A 198 -4.40 1.06 3.83
N SER A 199 -5.67 0.64 3.89
CA SER A 199 -6.10 -0.72 4.23
C SER A 199 -5.53 -1.75 3.25
N TYR A 200 -5.73 -1.53 1.95
CA TYR A 200 -5.22 -2.40 0.89
C TYR A 200 -3.70 -2.53 0.94
N VAL A 201 -2.99 -1.40 1.04
CA VAL A 201 -1.53 -1.39 1.10
C VAL A 201 -1.01 -2.04 2.39
N SER A 202 -1.74 -1.93 3.51
CA SER A 202 -1.39 -2.63 4.74
C SER A 202 -1.30 -4.14 4.53
N GLY A 203 -2.26 -4.72 3.81
CA GLY A 203 -2.23 -6.13 3.42
C GLY A 203 -1.04 -6.45 2.51
N LEU A 204 -0.81 -5.65 1.47
CA LEU A 204 0.32 -5.86 0.56
C LEU A 204 1.67 -5.78 1.28
N ALA A 205 1.87 -4.77 2.14
CA ALA A 205 3.11 -4.54 2.86
C ALA A 205 3.39 -5.66 3.87
N GLN A 206 2.36 -6.14 4.60
CA GLN A 206 2.48 -7.25 5.55
C GLN A 206 3.04 -8.51 4.90
N PHE A 207 2.61 -8.83 3.68
CA PHE A 207 3.08 -9.99 2.93
C PHE A 207 4.27 -9.68 2.02
N ARG A 208 4.81 -8.45 2.10
CA ARG A 208 5.89 -7.97 1.23
C ARG A 208 5.59 -8.18 -0.25
N ASN A 209 4.34 -7.95 -0.65
CA ASN A 209 3.94 -8.01 -2.05
C ASN A 209 4.55 -6.86 -2.83
N LYS A 210 4.58 -7.01 -4.16
CA LYS A 210 5.19 -6.02 -5.02
C LYS A 210 4.37 -4.73 -5.06
N LEU A 211 4.99 -3.61 -4.65
CA LEU A 211 4.44 -2.25 -4.69
C LEU A 211 5.07 -1.40 -5.79
N VAL A 212 6.30 -1.73 -6.20
CA VAL A 212 6.98 -1.09 -7.34
C VAL A 212 6.21 -1.40 -8.62
N ASP A 213 5.92 -0.37 -9.43
CA ASP A 213 5.09 -0.43 -10.63
C ASP A 213 3.63 -0.90 -10.38
N HIS A 214 3.20 -0.94 -9.12
CA HIS A 214 1.82 -1.30 -8.79
C HIS A 214 0.90 -0.10 -9.00
N VAL A 215 -0.13 -0.27 -9.81
CA VAL A 215 -1.18 0.73 -10.06
C VAL A 215 -2.43 0.27 -9.35
N PHE A 216 -2.95 1.10 -8.44
CA PHE A 216 -4.19 0.82 -7.73
C PHE A 216 -5.38 1.00 -8.67
N LEU A 217 -6.41 0.18 -8.49
CA LEU A 217 -7.67 0.29 -9.24
C LEU A 217 -8.49 1.49 -8.77
N ASP A 218 -8.49 1.72 -7.45
CA ASP A 218 -9.19 2.84 -6.84
C ASP A 218 -8.38 4.12 -6.95
N GLU A 219 -9.04 5.22 -7.28
CA GLU A 219 -8.42 6.54 -7.32
C GLU A 219 -8.22 7.07 -5.90
N MET A 220 -7.10 7.73 -5.70
CA MET A 220 -6.79 8.47 -4.48
C MET A 220 -6.70 9.95 -4.81
N GLU A 221 -7.77 10.68 -4.54
CA GLU A 221 -7.85 12.11 -4.83
C GLU A 221 -7.24 12.95 -3.69
N CYS A 222 -6.59 14.06 -4.07
CA CYS A 222 -6.16 15.04 -3.10
C CYS A 222 -7.30 16.02 -2.79
N PRO A 223 -7.71 16.18 -1.52
CA PRO A 223 -8.69 17.19 -1.14
C PRO A 223 -8.25 18.60 -1.59
N LYS A 224 -9.17 19.39 -2.13
CA LYS A 224 -8.86 20.72 -2.70
C LYS A 224 -8.17 21.66 -1.73
N ASN A 225 -8.53 21.60 -0.45
CA ASN A 225 -7.92 22.39 0.62
C ASN A 225 -6.52 21.94 0.99
N LEU A 226 -6.11 20.74 0.58
CA LEU A 226 -4.78 20.15 0.87
C LEU A 226 -3.83 20.18 -0.33
N VAL A 227 -4.29 20.52 -1.53
CA VAL A 227 -3.46 20.53 -2.76
C VAL A 227 -2.16 21.33 -2.59
N SER A 228 -2.23 22.47 -1.89
CA SER A 228 -1.03 23.30 -1.64
C SER A 228 -0.01 22.66 -0.71
N ARG A 229 -0.41 21.69 0.11
CA ARG A 229 0.46 20.92 1.01
C ARG A 229 1.20 19.79 0.30
N PHE A 230 0.66 19.33 -0.83
CA PHE A 230 1.18 18.18 -1.57
C PHE A 230 1.63 18.55 -2.98
N PRO A 231 2.72 19.33 -3.13
CA PRO A 231 3.22 19.71 -4.45
C PRO A 231 3.66 18.52 -5.31
N LEU A 232 3.89 17.36 -4.67
CA LEU A 232 4.31 16.11 -5.31
C LEU A 232 3.16 15.19 -5.66
N TRP A 233 1.93 15.53 -5.27
CA TRP A 233 0.76 14.70 -5.54
C TRP A 233 0.54 14.53 -7.04
N ASN A 234 0.42 13.29 -7.46
CA ASN A 234 0.25 12.95 -8.86
C ASN A 234 -1.18 12.46 -9.14
N ASN A 235 -2.04 13.35 -9.63
CA ASN A 235 -3.41 13.01 -10.01
C ASN A 235 -3.52 12.13 -11.28
N LYS A 236 -2.41 11.81 -11.94
CA LYS A 236 -2.43 11.05 -13.19
C LYS A 236 -2.16 9.58 -13.01
N VAL A 237 -1.65 9.20 -11.87
CA VAL A 237 -1.27 7.81 -11.57
C VAL A 237 -1.67 7.44 -10.15
N ASN A 238 -2.37 6.32 -10.03
CA ASN A 238 -2.79 5.75 -8.75
C ASN A 238 -1.73 4.77 -8.26
N MET A 239 -0.63 5.30 -7.76
CA MET A 239 0.50 4.51 -7.26
C MET A 239 0.81 4.87 -5.81
N ILE A 240 1.68 4.10 -5.19
CA ILE A 240 2.03 4.19 -3.77
C ILE A 240 2.53 5.57 -3.34
N GLY A 241 3.09 6.37 -4.27
CA GLY A 241 3.63 7.70 -3.98
C GLY A 241 2.63 8.64 -3.34
N ASN A 242 1.37 8.64 -3.80
CA ASN A 242 0.32 9.47 -3.20
C ASN A 242 0.00 9.03 -1.76
N LEU A 243 -0.03 7.71 -1.48
CA LEU A 243 -0.25 7.23 -0.13
C LEU A 243 0.91 7.57 0.81
N ILE A 244 2.16 7.56 0.32
CA ILE A 244 3.32 7.97 1.12
C ILE A 244 3.14 9.39 1.63
N LEU A 245 2.77 10.32 0.74
CA LEU A 245 2.48 11.71 1.11
C LEU A 245 1.29 11.84 2.07
N ALA A 246 0.23 11.08 1.81
CA ALA A 246 -0.97 11.07 2.65
C ALA A 246 -0.67 10.55 4.06
N LEU A 247 0.15 9.51 4.21
CA LEU A 247 0.49 8.93 5.51
C LEU A 247 1.31 9.89 6.38
N ASP A 248 2.21 10.68 5.82
CA ASP A 248 2.90 11.72 6.58
C ASP A 248 1.91 12.74 7.14
N TYR A 249 0.93 13.16 6.34
CA TYR A 249 -0.12 14.06 6.78
C TYR A 249 -1.03 13.44 7.86
N LEU A 250 -1.52 12.22 7.62
CA LEU A 250 -2.41 11.50 8.53
C LEU A 250 -1.73 11.22 9.89
N ASN A 251 -0.43 11.03 9.88
CA ASN A 251 0.39 10.83 11.07
C ASN A 251 0.74 12.15 11.79
N GLY A 252 0.38 13.31 11.22
CA GLY A 252 0.71 14.60 11.79
C GLY A 252 2.22 14.88 11.82
N VAL A 253 2.95 14.33 10.86
CA VAL A 253 4.38 14.61 10.72
C VAL A 253 4.54 16.05 10.25
N GLU A 254 5.06 16.92 11.12
CA GLU A 254 5.39 18.28 10.77
C GLU A 254 6.69 18.33 9.98
N GLU A 255 6.85 19.36 9.14
CA GLU A 255 8.10 19.59 8.38
C GLU A 255 9.35 19.65 9.27
N SER A 256 9.19 19.99 10.56
CA SER A 256 10.26 20.01 11.55
C SER A 256 10.77 18.62 11.99
N HIS A 257 9.99 17.55 11.75
CA HIS A 257 10.34 16.19 12.14
C HIS A 257 10.79 15.36 10.92
N PHE A 258 11.76 15.87 10.22
CA PHE A 258 12.30 15.29 8.97
C PHE A 258 12.63 13.80 9.10
N ASP A 259 13.20 13.37 10.22
CA ASP A 259 13.61 11.98 10.45
C ASP A 259 12.43 11.00 10.61
N LEU A 260 11.22 11.51 10.87
CA LEU A 260 10.02 10.71 11.03
C LEU A 260 9.21 10.59 9.73
N SER A 261 9.49 11.46 8.74
CA SER A 261 8.76 11.50 7.48
C SER A 261 9.00 10.24 6.65
N LEU A 262 7.92 9.57 6.29
CA LEU A 262 7.94 8.43 5.38
C LEU A 262 8.44 8.85 4.00
N GLU A 263 8.03 10.02 3.51
CA GLU A 263 8.50 10.59 2.23
C GLU A 263 10.04 10.66 2.22
N ASN A 264 10.65 11.20 3.27
CA ASN A 264 12.10 11.35 3.33
C ASN A 264 12.84 10.02 3.40
N LYS A 265 12.30 9.06 4.15
CA LYS A 265 12.84 7.69 4.20
C LYS A 265 12.79 7.02 2.84
N VAL A 266 11.67 7.16 2.12
CA VAL A 266 11.52 6.61 0.77
C VAL A 266 12.48 7.28 -0.22
N TRP A 267 12.71 8.59 -0.11
CA TRP A 267 13.76 9.25 -0.90
C TRP A 267 15.16 8.72 -0.57
N GLY A 268 15.43 8.39 0.71
CA GLY A 268 16.66 7.72 1.12
C GLY A 268 16.82 6.36 0.44
N LEU A 269 15.77 5.54 0.41
CA LEU A 269 15.78 4.26 -0.31
C LEU A 269 16.02 4.45 -1.83
N LEU A 270 15.40 5.46 -2.45
CA LEU A 270 15.60 5.76 -3.87
C LEU A 270 17.03 6.27 -4.18
N ASP A 271 17.74 6.82 -3.20
CA ASP A 271 19.16 7.18 -3.33
C ASP A 271 20.08 5.96 -3.13
N GLU A 272 19.66 4.97 -2.33
CA GLU A 272 20.41 3.73 -2.08
C GLU A 272 20.27 2.73 -3.23
N TYR A 273 19.05 2.58 -3.75
CA TYR A 273 18.75 1.65 -4.83
C TYR A 273 18.57 2.37 -6.17
N PRO A 274 19.05 1.82 -7.30
CA PRO A 274 18.95 2.45 -8.63
C PRO A 274 17.52 2.37 -9.22
N ILE A 275 16.52 2.74 -8.43
CA ILE A 275 15.11 2.73 -8.78
C ILE A 275 14.65 4.12 -9.21
N SER A 276 13.96 4.20 -10.35
CA SER A 276 13.34 5.46 -10.77
C SER A 276 12.18 5.85 -9.86
N PRO A 277 12.12 7.08 -9.34
CA PRO A 277 10.98 7.56 -8.54
C PRO A 277 9.62 7.40 -9.23
N ALA A 278 9.60 7.47 -10.56
CA ALA A 278 8.38 7.28 -11.36
C ALA A 278 7.75 5.89 -11.18
N ARG A 279 8.53 4.87 -10.82
CA ARG A 279 8.05 3.49 -10.61
C ARG A 279 7.21 3.31 -9.33
N ILE A 280 7.25 4.30 -8.46
CA ILE A 280 6.38 4.38 -7.26
C ILE A 280 5.40 5.55 -7.34
N GLY A 281 5.34 6.25 -8.47
CA GLY A 281 4.41 7.35 -8.73
C GLY A 281 4.93 8.75 -8.40
N PHE A 282 6.18 8.91 -7.96
CA PHE A 282 6.78 10.21 -7.75
C PHE A 282 7.18 10.87 -9.08
N ILE A 283 7.01 12.20 -9.16
CA ILE A 283 7.40 12.96 -10.35
C ILE A 283 8.90 13.25 -10.28
N SER A 284 9.64 12.92 -11.34
CA SER A 284 11.11 12.99 -11.39
C SER A 284 11.73 14.38 -11.20
N ASN A 285 10.94 15.45 -11.36
CA ASN A 285 11.45 16.84 -11.24
C ASN A 285 11.69 17.31 -9.79
N ASN A 286 11.51 16.44 -8.82
CA ASN A 286 11.41 16.82 -7.41
C ASN A 286 12.73 16.69 -6.63
N LYS A 287 13.75 16.06 -7.19
CA LYS A 287 15.07 15.98 -6.55
C LYS A 287 15.67 17.36 -6.27
N THR A 288 15.51 18.29 -7.21
CA THR A 288 15.98 19.69 -7.10
C THR A 288 15.28 20.48 -5.99
N ASN A 289 14.01 20.17 -5.71
CA ASN A 289 13.26 20.86 -4.64
C ASN A 289 13.62 20.33 -3.24
N GLN A 290 14.05 19.09 -3.11
CA GLN A 290 14.51 18.54 -1.82
C GLN A 290 15.93 18.97 -1.48
N GLU A 291 16.81 19.07 -2.47
CA GLU A 291 18.15 19.65 -2.27
C GLU A 291 18.06 21.11 -1.80
N ALA A 292 17.09 21.88 -2.33
CA ALA A 292 16.80 23.23 -1.87
C ALA A 292 16.18 23.31 -0.46
N LYS A 293 15.49 22.27 0.01
CA LYS A 293 14.96 22.19 1.39
C LYS A 293 16.01 21.70 2.40
N ARG A 294 17.08 21.03 1.93
CA ARG A 294 18.21 20.55 2.76
C ARG A 294 19.33 21.58 2.91
N ALA A 295 19.35 22.62 2.05
CA ALA A 295 20.29 23.75 2.09
C ALA A 295 19.73 24.91 2.92
#